data_d42354b511439f2ddd02ed781c885e0d
#
_entry.id   d42354b511439f2ddd02ed781c885e0d
#
_cell.length_a   1.000
_cell.length_b   1.000
_cell.length_c   1.000
_cell.angle_alpha   90.00
_cell.angle_beta   90.00
_cell.angle_gamma   90.00
#
_symmetry.space_group_name_H-M   'P 1'
#
loop_
_entity.id
_entity.type
_entity.pdbx_description
1 polymer ?
#
loop_
_entity_poly.entity_id
_entity_poly.type
_entity_poly.pdbx_seq_one_letter_code
_entity_poly.pdbx_strand_id
1 'polypeptide(L)'
;MTYVVGIAGGTGSGKTELTRILHSKFAPDASRMTHDNYYRRQDNLSYEERCQVNYDHPDAFDNDLLVEHLDQLLAGNPIDSPRYDFANHNRADEVERVEPAPVLFIEGLLLFADPRLRDRCQLKIYVDTDADVRILRRAKRDVIERGRTFESVERQYLATVKPMHEQFVEATKQYADIIIPEGAHNLAAIEIVAGGLALSLIHI
;
A
#
# COMPACT_ATOMS: atom_id res chain seq x y z
N MET A 1 4.49 16.77 15.55
CA MET A 1 5.30 15.83 14.72
C MET A 1 4.37 14.72 14.25
N THR A 2 4.39 14.34 12.98
CA THR A 2 3.53 13.26 12.46
C THR A 2 4.20 11.90 12.65
N TYR A 3 3.49 10.91 13.22
CA TYR A 3 3.96 9.54 13.37
C TYR A 3 3.53 8.71 12.16
N VAL A 4 4.49 8.22 11.38
CA VAL A 4 4.21 7.47 10.14
C VAL A 4 4.21 5.97 10.42
N VAL A 5 3.10 5.32 10.07
CA VAL A 5 2.94 3.86 10.13
C VAL A 5 2.91 3.32 8.72
N GLY A 6 3.98 2.61 8.33
CA GLY A 6 4.07 1.91 7.07
C GLY A 6 3.48 0.50 7.15
N ILE A 7 2.64 0.11 6.19
CA ILE A 7 2.02 -1.20 6.13
C ILE A 7 2.31 -1.83 4.78
N ALA A 8 3.13 -2.87 4.76
CA ALA A 8 3.49 -3.62 3.56
C ALA A 8 2.94 -5.06 3.60
N GLY A 9 3.04 -5.74 2.48
CA GLY A 9 2.59 -7.13 2.34
C GLY A 9 2.13 -7.43 0.92
N GLY A 10 2.03 -8.70 0.58
CA GLY A 10 1.66 -9.15 -0.76
C GLY A 10 0.27 -8.71 -1.21
N THR A 11 0.04 -8.76 -2.51
CA THR A 11 -1.31 -8.55 -3.05
C THR A 11 -2.29 -9.56 -2.43
N GLY A 12 -3.48 -9.10 -2.02
CA GLY A 12 -4.47 -9.97 -1.36
C GLY A 12 -4.18 -10.30 0.11
N SER A 13 -3.10 -9.76 0.72
CA SER A 13 -2.77 -10.03 2.13
C SER A 13 -3.74 -9.40 3.13
N GLY A 14 -4.49 -8.36 2.74
CA GLY A 14 -5.40 -7.63 3.63
C GLY A 14 -4.81 -6.36 4.23
N LYS A 15 -3.66 -5.87 3.73
CA LYS A 15 -3.03 -4.63 4.21
C LYS A 15 -3.96 -3.41 4.12
N THR A 16 -4.69 -3.24 3.02
CA THR A 16 -5.61 -2.10 2.84
C THR A 16 -6.73 -2.11 3.88
N GLU A 17 -7.30 -3.28 4.17
CA GLU A 17 -8.34 -3.40 5.19
C GLU A 17 -7.76 -3.18 6.60
N LEU A 18 -6.57 -3.72 6.89
CA LEU A 18 -5.87 -3.43 8.15
C LEU A 18 -5.63 -1.93 8.32
N THR A 19 -5.14 -1.26 7.27
CA THR A 19 -4.93 0.19 7.27
C THR A 19 -6.23 0.95 7.54
N ARG A 20 -7.33 0.54 6.90
CA ARG A 20 -8.66 1.16 7.10
C ARG A 20 -9.13 1.03 8.55
N ILE A 21 -8.96 -0.15 9.16
CA ILE A 21 -9.35 -0.40 10.56
C ILE A 21 -8.49 0.44 11.51
N LEU A 22 -7.17 0.42 11.35
CA LEU A 22 -6.28 1.23 12.19
C LEU A 22 -6.59 2.72 12.04
N HIS A 23 -6.70 3.24 10.81
CA HIS A 23 -7.06 4.62 10.57
C HIS A 23 -8.38 5.00 11.27
N SER A 24 -9.42 4.17 11.20
CA SER A 24 -10.71 4.46 11.85
C SER A 24 -10.63 4.53 13.37
N LYS A 25 -9.68 3.83 14.00
CA LYS A 25 -9.47 3.87 15.46
C LYS A 25 -8.81 5.18 15.92
N PHE A 26 -8.10 5.87 15.04
CA PHE A 26 -7.39 7.11 15.33
C PHE A 26 -8.04 8.36 14.72
N ALA A 27 -9.13 8.22 13.96
CA ALA A 27 -9.87 9.37 13.42
C ALA A 27 -10.45 10.24 14.56
N PRO A 28 -10.43 11.60 14.46
CA PRO A 28 -10.00 12.39 13.29
C PRO A 28 -8.49 12.68 13.22
N ASP A 29 -7.69 12.22 14.18
CA ASP A 29 -6.26 12.56 14.31
C ASP A 29 -5.35 11.72 13.40
N ALA A 30 -5.92 11.09 12.38
CA ALA A 30 -5.19 10.26 11.43
C ALA A 30 -5.50 10.59 9.98
N SER A 31 -4.48 10.51 9.12
CA SER A 31 -4.61 10.53 7.67
C SER A 31 -4.07 9.22 7.06
N ARG A 32 -4.38 8.99 5.80
CA ARG A 32 -3.92 7.78 5.11
C ARG A 32 -3.49 8.07 3.68
N MET A 33 -2.52 7.28 3.21
CA MET A 33 -2.05 7.27 1.82
C MET A 33 -1.95 5.83 1.31
N THR A 34 -2.10 5.68 0.01
CA THR A 34 -1.94 4.39 -0.68
C THR A 34 -0.84 4.50 -1.74
N HIS A 35 0.18 3.67 -1.64
CA HIS A 35 1.30 3.65 -2.59
C HIS A 35 0.82 3.35 -4.02
N ASP A 36 -0.21 2.50 -4.17
CA ASP A 36 -0.77 2.14 -5.48
C ASP A 36 -1.31 3.36 -6.26
N ASN A 37 -1.61 4.48 -5.60
CA ASN A 37 -1.95 5.73 -6.27
C ASN A 37 -0.77 6.38 -7.00
N TYR A 38 0.45 5.98 -6.67
CA TYR A 38 1.70 6.54 -7.20
C TYR A 38 2.32 5.71 -8.34
N TYR A 39 1.56 4.81 -8.98
CA TYR A 39 2.02 4.26 -10.27
C TYR A 39 2.31 5.40 -11.26
N ARG A 40 3.36 5.24 -12.08
CA ARG A 40 3.72 6.24 -13.08
C ARG A 40 2.59 6.47 -14.08
N ARG A 41 2.37 7.74 -14.44
CA ARG A 41 1.44 8.11 -15.50
C ARG A 41 1.98 7.64 -16.86
N GLN A 42 1.11 7.07 -17.69
CA GLN A 42 1.47 6.41 -18.94
C GLN A 42 0.56 6.87 -20.09
N ASP A 43 0.36 8.19 -20.22
CA ASP A 43 -0.51 8.78 -21.25
C ASP A 43 0.03 8.56 -22.68
N ASN A 44 1.32 8.26 -22.81
CA ASN A 44 1.98 7.95 -24.08
C ASN A 44 1.77 6.51 -24.56
N LEU A 45 1.16 5.64 -23.76
CA LEU A 45 0.87 4.25 -24.11
C LEU A 45 -0.60 4.04 -24.40
N SER A 46 -0.92 3.19 -25.39
CA SER A 46 -2.28 2.71 -25.62
C SER A 46 -2.76 1.86 -24.43
N TYR A 47 -4.07 1.62 -24.36
CA TYR A 47 -4.64 0.75 -23.32
C TYR A 47 -4.04 -0.66 -23.36
N GLU A 48 -3.87 -1.23 -24.56
CA GLU A 48 -3.29 -2.55 -24.79
C GLU A 48 -1.84 -2.62 -24.29
N GLU A 49 -1.05 -1.58 -24.56
CA GLU A 49 0.34 -1.49 -24.07
C GLU A 49 0.39 -1.36 -22.55
N ARG A 50 -0.49 -0.53 -21.95
CA ARG A 50 -0.60 -0.42 -20.49
C ARG A 50 -0.96 -1.75 -19.84
N CYS A 51 -1.79 -2.58 -20.46
CA CYS A 51 -2.11 -3.93 -19.98
C CYS A 51 -0.90 -4.88 -19.93
N GLN A 52 0.19 -4.58 -20.66
CA GLN A 52 1.42 -5.40 -20.69
C GLN A 52 2.49 -4.91 -19.70
N VAL A 53 2.29 -3.76 -19.07
CA VAL A 53 3.25 -3.21 -18.10
C VAL A 53 3.30 -4.09 -16.84
N ASN A 54 4.52 -4.29 -16.33
CA ASN A 54 4.71 -5.00 -15.07
C ASN A 54 4.53 -4.04 -13.88
N TYR A 55 3.31 -3.93 -13.38
CA TYR A 55 2.96 -3.09 -12.23
C TYR A 55 3.44 -3.62 -10.88
N ASP A 56 3.98 -4.83 -10.83
CA ASP A 56 4.53 -5.42 -9.61
C ASP A 56 6.06 -5.17 -9.48
N HIS A 57 6.68 -4.49 -10.46
CA HIS A 57 8.09 -4.08 -10.41
C HIS A 57 8.25 -2.70 -9.74
N PRO A 58 9.31 -2.46 -8.94
CA PRO A 58 9.55 -1.15 -8.30
C PRO A 58 9.57 0.04 -9.27
N ASP A 59 10.07 -0.12 -10.48
CA ASP A 59 10.14 0.95 -11.49
C ASP A 59 8.77 1.42 -11.99
N ALA A 60 7.70 0.66 -11.72
CA ALA A 60 6.35 1.07 -12.06
C ALA A 60 5.86 2.26 -11.22
N PHE A 61 6.52 2.56 -10.11
CA PHE A 61 6.11 3.59 -9.16
C PHE A 61 6.89 4.89 -9.33
N ASP A 62 6.22 5.99 -9.07
CA ASP A 62 6.78 7.34 -8.97
C ASP A 62 7.11 7.62 -7.49
N ASN A 63 8.15 6.95 -7.00
CA ASN A 63 8.56 7.09 -5.61
C ASN A 63 9.13 8.48 -5.31
N ASP A 64 9.61 9.21 -6.31
CA ASP A 64 10.11 10.58 -6.11
C ASP A 64 8.96 11.49 -5.69
N LEU A 65 7.82 11.44 -6.38
CA LEU A 65 6.61 12.18 -6.02
C LEU A 65 6.06 11.74 -4.65
N LEU A 66 6.08 10.43 -4.36
CA LEU A 66 5.61 9.94 -3.06
C LEU A 66 6.48 10.44 -1.91
N VAL A 67 7.81 10.44 -2.08
CA VAL A 67 8.75 10.98 -1.09
C VAL A 67 8.50 12.47 -0.87
N GLU A 68 8.34 13.25 -1.95
CA GLU A 68 8.01 14.67 -1.86
C GLU A 68 6.71 14.92 -1.07
N HIS A 69 5.66 14.17 -1.38
CA HIS A 69 4.37 14.28 -0.69
C HIS A 69 4.46 13.88 0.79
N LEU A 70 5.23 12.84 1.12
CA LEU A 70 5.49 12.48 2.52
C LEU A 70 6.21 13.61 3.26
N ASP A 71 7.24 14.20 2.65
CA ASP A 71 7.99 15.29 3.26
C ASP A 71 7.12 16.53 3.49
N GLN A 72 6.20 16.85 2.56
CA GLN A 72 5.22 17.92 2.72
C GLN A 72 4.29 17.66 3.91
N LEU A 73 3.71 16.47 4.03
CA LEU A 73 2.84 16.11 5.16
C LEU A 73 3.59 16.14 6.50
N LEU A 74 4.83 15.67 6.53
CA LEU A 74 5.69 15.73 7.72
C LEU A 74 6.06 17.17 8.12
N ALA A 75 6.12 18.07 7.15
CA ALA A 75 6.31 19.51 7.38
C ALA A 75 5.00 20.24 7.79
N GLY A 76 3.87 19.54 7.86
CA GLY A 76 2.57 20.11 8.21
C GLY A 76 1.83 20.75 7.03
N ASN A 77 2.24 20.46 5.80
CA ASN A 77 1.59 20.96 4.59
C ASN A 77 0.68 19.89 3.98
N PRO A 78 -0.52 20.25 3.54
CA PRO A 78 -1.39 19.31 2.84
C PRO A 78 -0.91 19.06 1.42
N ILE A 79 -1.31 17.90 0.87
CA ILE A 79 -0.96 17.47 -0.49
C ILE A 79 -2.20 17.17 -1.32
N ASP A 80 -2.04 17.17 -2.64
CA ASP A 80 -2.99 16.65 -3.59
C ASP A 80 -2.47 15.29 -4.12
N SER A 81 -2.84 14.21 -3.41
CA SER A 81 -2.44 12.85 -3.75
C SER A 81 -3.04 12.41 -5.08
N PRO A 82 -2.28 11.83 -6.01
CA PRO A 82 -2.85 11.28 -7.23
C PRO A 82 -3.85 10.17 -6.91
N ARG A 83 -4.72 9.87 -7.88
CA ARG A 83 -5.59 8.69 -7.89
C ARG A 83 -5.22 7.78 -9.05
N TYR A 84 -5.27 6.48 -8.83
CA TYR A 84 -5.00 5.50 -9.86
C TYR A 84 -6.28 4.80 -10.30
N ASP A 85 -6.53 4.82 -11.61
CA ASP A 85 -7.64 4.11 -12.25
C ASP A 85 -7.19 2.72 -12.68
N PHE A 86 -7.57 1.73 -11.89
CA PHE A 86 -7.24 0.32 -12.14
C PHE A 86 -7.96 -0.26 -13.38
N ALA A 87 -9.07 0.33 -13.83
CA ALA A 87 -9.77 -0.12 -15.02
C ALA A 87 -9.05 0.33 -16.28
N ASN A 88 -8.50 1.53 -16.27
CA ASN A 88 -7.76 2.12 -17.40
C ASN A 88 -6.24 1.94 -17.31
N HIS A 89 -5.73 1.32 -16.25
CA HIS A 89 -4.30 1.13 -16.01
C HIS A 89 -3.48 2.43 -16.13
N ASN A 90 -4.00 3.54 -15.56
CA ASN A 90 -3.34 4.83 -15.59
C ASN A 90 -3.70 5.69 -14.37
N ARG A 91 -2.95 6.78 -14.13
CA ARG A 91 -3.37 7.82 -13.20
C ARG A 91 -4.61 8.54 -13.74
N ALA A 92 -5.58 8.79 -12.87
CA ALA A 92 -6.69 9.69 -13.13
C ALA A 92 -6.23 11.15 -13.12
N ASP A 93 -7.05 12.05 -13.65
CA ASP A 93 -6.79 13.50 -13.56
C ASP A 93 -7.23 14.06 -12.19
N GLU A 94 -8.15 13.36 -11.53
CA GLU A 94 -8.61 13.70 -10.19
C GLU A 94 -7.53 13.42 -9.15
N VAL A 95 -7.47 14.29 -8.16
CA VAL A 95 -6.60 14.15 -6.99
C VAL A 95 -7.43 14.01 -5.71
N GLU A 96 -6.81 13.50 -4.68
CA GLU A 96 -7.40 13.43 -3.35
C GLU A 96 -6.60 14.32 -2.40
N ARG A 97 -7.27 15.29 -1.78
CA ARG A 97 -6.66 16.14 -0.77
C ARG A 97 -6.38 15.34 0.49
N VAL A 98 -5.12 15.31 0.92
CA VAL A 98 -4.70 14.70 2.19
C VAL A 98 -4.17 15.78 3.11
N GLU A 99 -4.81 15.93 4.27
CA GLU A 99 -4.37 16.86 5.30
C GLU A 99 -3.34 16.21 6.22
N PRO A 100 -2.35 16.99 6.73
CA PRO A 100 -1.42 16.50 7.74
C PRO A 100 -2.18 16.16 9.03
N ALA A 101 -1.76 15.10 9.69
CA ALA A 101 -2.37 14.62 10.92
C ALA A 101 -1.30 14.09 11.89
N PRO A 102 -1.61 13.97 13.21
CA PRO A 102 -0.71 13.36 14.18
C PRO A 102 -0.24 11.95 13.79
N VAL A 103 -1.10 11.16 13.13
CA VAL A 103 -0.76 9.83 12.60
C VAL A 103 -0.99 9.79 11.10
N LEU A 104 -0.01 9.28 10.37
CA LEU A 104 -0.13 9.00 8.94
C LEU A 104 0.03 7.51 8.69
N PHE A 105 -1.01 6.87 8.18
CA PHE A 105 -0.94 5.49 7.69
C PHE A 105 -0.62 5.49 6.20
N ILE A 106 0.42 4.77 5.79
CA ILE A 106 0.74 4.55 4.38
C ILE A 106 0.84 3.05 4.11
N GLU A 107 0.14 2.58 3.06
CA GLU A 107 0.18 1.16 2.70
C GLU A 107 0.60 0.95 1.26
N GLY A 108 1.27 -0.17 1.00
CA GLY A 108 1.62 -0.58 -0.35
C GLY A 108 2.43 -1.85 -0.41
N LEU A 109 2.35 -2.55 -1.54
CA LEU A 109 3.05 -3.83 -1.69
C LEU A 109 4.58 -3.67 -1.74
N LEU A 110 5.09 -2.59 -2.34
CA LEU A 110 6.52 -2.30 -2.50
C LEU A 110 7.00 -1.14 -1.61
N LEU A 111 6.21 -0.74 -0.61
CA LEU A 111 6.51 0.41 0.26
C LEU A 111 7.89 0.30 0.92
N PHE A 112 8.28 -0.89 1.37
CA PHE A 112 9.56 -1.10 2.05
C PHE A 112 10.71 -1.45 1.11
N ALA A 113 10.46 -1.56 -0.20
CA ALA A 113 11.51 -1.81 -1.19
C ALA A 113 12.38 -0.56 -1.40
N ASP A 114 11.81 0.64 -1.32
CA ASP A 114 12.55 1.90 -1.40
C ASP A 114 13.00 2.34 0.01
N PRO A 115 14.31 2.41 0.28
CA PRO A 115 14.81 2.85 1.59
C PRO A 115 14.35 4.26 1.97
N ARG A 116 14.16 5.16 1.01
CA ARG A 116 13.71 6.53 1.29
C ARG A 116 12.28 6.56 1.90
N LEU A 117 11.39 5.66 1.45
CA LEU A 117 10.05 5.51 1.99
C LEU A 117 10.08 4.78 3.34
N ARG A 118 10.82 3.67 3.39
CA ARG A 118 10.98 2.84 4.59
C ARG A 118 11.52 3.62 5.78
N ASP A 119 12.53 4.47 5.56
CA ASP A 119 13.22 5.21 6.62
C ASP A 119 12.37 6.37 7.18
N ARG A 120 11.29 6.75 6.50
CA ARG A 120 10.30 7.71 7.00
C ARG A 120 9.22 7.08 7.88
N CYS A 121 9.15 5.74 7.95
CA CYS A 121 8.19 5.03 8.79
C CYS A 121 8.79 4.79 10.19
N GLN A 122 8.13 5.33 11.25
CA GLN A 122 8.48 5.06 12.64
C GLN A 122 8.04 3.66 13.08
N LEU A 123 6.96 3.14 12.49
CA LEU A 123 6.50 1.77 12.68
C LEU A 123 6.28 1.11 11.32
N LYS A 124 6.91 -0.04 11.12
CA LYS A 124 6.82 -0.85 9.90
C LYS A 124 6.11 -2.17 10.19
N ILE A 125 4.95 -2.35 9.58
CA ILE A 125 4.11 -3.54 9.74
C ILE A 125 4.13 -4.33 8.41
N TYR A 126 4.45 -5.61 8.49
CA TYR A 126 4.30 -6.51 7.36
C TYR A 126 3.10 -7.43 7.57
N VAL A 127 2.18 -7.45 6.62
CA VAL A 127 1.00 -8.33 6.63
C VAL A 127 1.35 -9.63 5.94
N ASP A 128 1.45 -10.69 6.72
CA ASP A 128 1.85 -12.02 6.30
C ASP A 128 0.62 -12.94 6.19
N THR A 129 0.22 -13.24 4.97
CA THR A 129 -0.90 -14.13 4.66
C THR A 129 -0.42 -15.16 3.65
N ASP A 130 -0.82 -16.41 3.82
CA ASP A 130 -0.43 -17.51 2.96
C ASP A 130 -0.75 -17.25 1.48
N ALA A 131 0.13 -17.72 0.60
CA ALA A 131 0.08 -17.40 -0.83
C ALA A 131 -1.21 -17.89 -1.50
N ASP A 132 -1.72 -19.05 -1.10
CA ASP A 132 -2.97 -19.64 -1.60
C ASP A 132 -4.19 -18.80 -1.20
N VAL A 133 -4.24 -18.31 0.05
CA VAL A 133 -5.29 -17.39 0.52
C VAL A 133 -5.22 -16.06 -0.23
N ARG A 134 -4.00 -15.52 -0.42
CA ARG A 134 -3.80 -14.25 -1.13
C ARG A 134 -4.26 -14.33 -2.58
N ILE A 135 -3.93 -15.42 -3.31
CA ILE A 135 -4.33 -15.56 -4.71
C ILE A 135 -5.84 -15.72 -4.86
N LEU A 136 -6.50 -16.45 -3.97
CA LEU A 136 -7.97 -16.58 -3.96
C LEU A 136 -8.65 -15.22 -3.72
N ARG A 137 -8.18 -14.45 -2.75
CA ARG A 137 -8.70 -13.09 -2.48
C ARG A 137 -8.48 -12.15 -3.66
N ARG A 138 -7.28 -12.18 -4.27
CA ARG A 138 -6.96 -11.39 -5.47
C ARG A 138 -7.85 -11.77 -6.64
N ALA A 139 -7.98 -13.07 -6.94
CA ALA A 139 -8.81 -13.54 -8.06
C ALA A 139 -10.26 -13.09 -7.89
N LYS A 140 -10.82 -13.28 -6.71
CA LYS A 140 -12.20 -12.83 -6.39
C LYS A 140 -12.37 -11.33 -6.60
N ARG A 141 -11.48 -10.51 -6.03
CA ARG A 141 -11.53 -9.05 -6.17
C ARG A 141 -11.39 -8.62 -7.63
N ASP A 142 -10.38 -9.12 -8.35
CA ASP A 142 -10.08 -8.66 -9.71
C ASP A 142 -11.16 -9.06 -10.70
N VAL A 143 -11.84 -10.22 -10.49
CA VAL A 143 -12.99 -10.63 -11.30
C VAL A 143 -14.24 -9.81 -10.98
N ILE A 144 -14.58 -9.65 -9.69
CA ILE A 144 -15.85 -9.02 -9.29
C ILE A 144 -15.80 -7.49 -9.38
N GLU A 145 -14.69 -6.88 -8.91
CA GLU A 145 -14.59 -5.43 -8.74
C GLU A 145 -13.89 -4.74 -9.92
N ARG A 146 -13.00 -5.45 -10.62
CA ARG A 146 -12.20 -4.89 -11.72
C ARG A 146 -12.58 -5.43 -13.10
N GLY A 147 -13.61 -6.27 -13.20
CA GLY A 147 -14.16 -6.79 -14.45
C GLY A 147 -13.21 -7.67 -15.25
N ARG A 148 -12.19 -8.26 -14.61
CA ARG A 148 -11.20 -9.12 -15.27
C ARG A 148 -11.72 -10.56 -15.40
N THR A 149 -11.20 -11.30 -16.38
CA THR A 149 -11.44 -12.75 -16.44
C THR A 149 -10.47 -13.49 -15.52
N PHE A 150 -10.87 -14.67 -15.03
CA PHE A 150 -10.01 -15.52 -14.20
C PHE A 150 -8.71 -15.90 -14.92
N GLU A 151 -8.79 -16.25 -16.20
CA GLU A 151 -7.63 -16.60 -17.04
C GLU A 151 -6.65 -15.41 -17.17
N SER A 152 -7.16 -14.20 -17.24
CA SER A 152 -6.32 -12.96 -17.25
C SER A 152 -5.59 -12.80 -15.94
N VAL A 153 -6.26 -13.03 -14.80
CA VAL A 153 -5.66 -12.93 -13.46
C VAL A 153 -4.61 -14.02 -13.26
N GLU A 154 -4.92 -15.27 -13.62
CA GLU A 154 -3.99 -16.41 -13.53
C GLU A 154 -2.73 -16.16 -14.35
N ARG A 155 -2.87 -15.77 -15.62
CA ARG A 155 -1.73 -15.48 -16.50
C ARG A 155 -0.82 -14.40 -15.91
N GLN A 156 -1.38 -13.29 -15.46
CA GLN A 156 -0.61 -12.20 -14.84
C GLN A 156 0.05 -12.67 -13.54
N TYR A 157 -0.66 -13.44 -12.72
CA TYR A 157 -0.11 -13.93 -11.46
C TYR A 157 1.15 -14.77 -11.68
N LEU A 158 1.11 -15.68 -12.63
CA LEU A 158 2.25 -16.55 -12.93
C LEU A 158 3.38 -15.80 -13.66
N ALA A 159 3.05 -14.86 -14.54
CA ALA A 159 4.02 -14.14 -15.35
C ALA A 159 4.77 -13.05 -14.58
N THR A 160 4.08 -12.29 -13.72
CA THR A 160 4.67 -11.11 -13.07
C THR A 160 4.48 -11.11 -11.56
N VAL A 161 3.25 -11.29 -11.06
CA VAL A 161 2.93 -11.07 -9.64
C VAL A 161 3.73 -11.97 -8.72
N LYS A 162 3.77 -13.27 -9.00
CA LYS A 162 4.50 -14.24 -8.16
C LYS A 162 6.01 -14.02 -8.21
N PRO A 163 6.67 -13.92 -9.38
CA PRO A 163 8.11 -13.63 -9.45
C PRO A 163 8.49 -12.31 -8.75
N MET A 164 7.72 -11.25 -8.97
CA MET A 164 8.00 -9.94 -8.35
C MET A 164 7.74 -9.97 -6.84
N HIS A 165 6.72 -10.71 -6.39
CA HIS A 165 6.50 -10.90 -4.96
C HIS A 165 7.71 -11.57 -4.29
N GLU A 166 8.21 -12.67 -4.85
CA GLU A 166 9.35 -13.41 -4.32
C GLU A 166 10.63 -12.56 -4.32
N GLN A 167 10.83 -11.75 -5.36
CA GLN A 167 12.02 -10.94 -5.53
C GLN A 167 12.01 -9.66 -4.68
N PHE A 168 10.89 -8.94 -4.65
CA PHE A 168 10.84 -7.58 -4.11
C PHE A 168 9.95 -7.43 -2.87
N VAL A 169 8.84 -8.15 -2.78
CA VAL A 169 7.89 -7.96 -1.67
C VAL A 169 8.29 -8.79 -0.46
N GLU A 170 8.46 -10.10 -0.62
CA GLU A 170 8.82 -11.01 0.46
C GLU A 170 10.17 -10.63 1.11
N ALA A 171 11.12 -10.21 0.28
CA ALA A 171 12.43 -9.74 0.76
C ALA A 171 12.33 -8.56 1.73
N THR A 172 11.25 -7.76 1.66
CA THR A 172 11.07 -6.60 2.55
C THR A 172 10.54 -6.93 3.93
N LYS A 173 10.07 -8.14 4.14
CA LYS A 173 9.60 -8.64 5.43
C LYS A 173 10.67 -8.50 6.54
N GLN A 174 11.94 -8.62 6.19
CA GLN A 174 13.07 -8.43 7.12
C GLN A 174 13.16 -7.01 7.72
N TYR A 175 12.52 -6.01 7.09
CA TYR A 175 12.54 -4.63 7.58
C TYR A 175 11.37 -4.29 8.49
N ALA A 176 10.42 -5.22 8.66
CA ALA A 176 9.26 -4.98 9.50
C ALA A 176 9.62 -5.04 10.99
N ASP A 177 9.08 -4.08 11.75
CA ASP A 177 9.14 -4.10 13.21
C ASP A 177 8.10 -5.08 13.78
N ILE A 178 6.97 -5.28 13.08
CA ILE A 178 5.89 -6.20 13.44
C ILE A 178 5.42 -6.96 12.20
N ILE A 179 5.25 -8.28 12.36
CA ILE A 179 4.62 -9.13 11.35
C ILE A 179 3.23 -9.54 11.85
N ILE A 180 2.19 -9.24 11.07
CA ILE A 180 0.80 -9.59 11.41
C ILE A 180 0.33 -10.70 10.48
N PRO A 181 0.13 -11.92 10.98
CA PRO A 181 -0.47 -12.99 10.19
C PRO A 181 -1.95 -12.71 9.93
N GLU A 182 -2.43 -13.12 8.75
CA GLU A 182 -3.85 -13.02 8.32
C GLU A 182 -4.42 -11.59 8.20
N GLY A 183 -3.62 -10.57 8.42
CA GLY A 183 -3.98 -9.16 8.23
C GLY A 183 -5.18 -8.73 9.09
N ALA A 184 -6.20 -8.18 8.45
CA ALA A 184 -7.39 -7.62 9.12
C ALA A 184 -8.24 -8.65 9.90
N HIS A 185 -8.01 -9.95 9.73
CA HIS A 185 -8.71 -10.99 10.49
C HIS A 185 -8.07 -11.25 11.86
N ASN A 186 -6.84 -10.80 12.09
CA ASN A 186 -6.17 -10.92 13.37
C ASN A 186 -6.53 -9.78 14.32
N LEU A 187 -7.71 -9.85 14.92
CA LEU A 187 -8.23 -8.80 15.80
C LEU A 187 -7.31 -8.55 17.01
N ALA A 188 -6.71 -9.61 17.58
CA ALA A 188 -5.81 -9.47 18.71
C ALA A 188 -4.55 -8.65 18.35
N ALA A 189 -3.96 -8.91 17.21
CA ALA A 189 -2.81 -8.13 16.73
C ALA A 189 -3.18 -6.67 16.46
N ILE A 190 -4.37 -6.42 15.91
CA ILE A 190 -4.88 -5.06 15.66
C ILE A 190 -5.02 -4.28 16.98
N GLU A 191 -5.59 -4.88 18.02
CA GLU A 191 -5.76 -4.24 19.32
C GLU A 191 -4.40 -3.94 19.99
N ILE A 192 -3.44 -4.86 19.91
CA ILE A 192 -2.08 -4.67 20.44
C ILE A 192 -1.39 -3.50 19.72
N VAL A 193 -1.45 -3.47 18.38
CA VAL A 193 -0.84 -2.40 17.59
C VAL A 193 -1.52 -1.05 17.88
N ALA A 194 -2.85 -1.02 17.93
CA ALA A 194 -3.57 0.21 18.23
C ALA A 194 -3.25 0.72 19.65
N GLY A 195 -3.19 -0.16 20.64
CA GLY A 195 -2.79 0.19 22.02
C GLY A 195 -1.37 0.74 22.08
N GLY A 196 -0.41 0.09 21.40
CA GLY A 196 0.98 0.56 21.31
C GLY A 196 1.12 1.93 20.64
N LEU A 197 0.41 2.15 19.54
CA LEU A 197 0.38 3.44 18.84
C LEU A 197 -0.22 4.54 19.73
N ALA A 198 -1.33 4.27 20.41
CA ALA A 198 -1.95 5.26 21.32
C ALA A 198 -0.98 5.69 22.43
N LEU A 199 -0.22 4.75 23.00
CA LEU A 199 0.82 5.07 24.00
C LEU A 199 1.98 5.87 23.40
N SER A 200 2.41 5.58 22.18
CA SER A 200 3.48 6.32 21.50
C SER A 200 3.07 7.77 21.24
N LEU A 201 1.81 8.04 20.92
CA LEU A 201 1.30 9.39 20.68
C LEU A 201 1.19 10.28 21.93
N ILE A 202 1.07 9.68 23.12
CA ILE A 202 1.07 10.42 24.39
C ILE A 202 2.45 11.05 24.67
N HIS A 203 3.51 10.49 24.08
CA HIS A 203 4.89 10.89 24.32
C HIS A 203 5.51 11.75 23.20
N ILE A 204 4.72 12.14 22.18
CA ILE A 204 5.08 13.03 21.07
C ILE A 204 4.51 14.43 21.30
#